data_4e5985cbc50ec4e6a9eafbb888f84c83
#
_entry.id   4e5985cbc50ec4e6a9eafbb888f84c83
#
_cell.length_a   1.000
_cell.length_b   1.000
_cell.length_c   1.000
_cell.angle_alpha   90.00
_cell.angle_beta   90.00
_cell.angle_gamma   90.00
#
_symmetry.space_group_name_H-M   'P 1'
#
loop_
_entity.id
_entity.type
_entity.pdbx_description
1 polymer ?
#
loop_
_entity_poly.entity_id
_entity_poly.type
_entity_poly.pdbx_seq_one_letter_code
_entity_poly.pdbx_strand_id
1 'polypeptide(L)'
;YNYVIGAYNNRVELNDERQIINDDKPEAGIFVIDLDNYKVYMSDKITSEQANITDIYYEDGAVYYSTVRFGDDVTELMIEEGATADAESFAYDNMLNGIYQYDIADEKTTCLTEIDHINNLRLLDGDGYYSSKDGYFVFDTESRQTRQLPIDADGKTQYGPLKKSGDFLYYALSEENSDEVTYYRLKDDKSEELMKLSTEKAFGIENICGQSVYVNYTDDEGEFSLGVISLDNLNKVNFNPRKLRCYNEE
;
A
#
# COMPACT_ATOMS: atom_id res chain seq x y z
N TYR A 1 2.65 -21.06 -14.79
CA TYR A 1 2.90 -21.61 -13.44
C TYR A 1 1.65 -21.41 -12.58
N ASN A 2 1.24 -22.44 -11.81
CA ASN A 2 0.07 -22.43 -10.95
C ASN A 2 0.52 -22.26 -9.49
N TYR A 3 0.76 -21.01 -9.08
CA TYR A 3 1.16 -20.71 -7.71
C TYR A 3 0.02 -20.06 -6.92
N VAL A 4 -0.09 -20.42 -5.64
CA VAL A 4 -0.78 -19.60 -4.63
C VAL A 4 0.30 -18.91 -3.80
N ILE A 5 0.25 -17.59 -3.75
CA ILE A 5 1.23 -16.77 -3.04
C ILE A 5 0.51 -16.00 -1.96
N GLY A 6 1.06 -15.98 -0.77
CA GLY A 6 0.49 -15.26 0.36
C GLY A 6 1.56 -14.81 1.34
N ALA A 7 1.13 -13.92 2.23
CA ALA A 7 1.93 -13.48 3.37
C ALA A 7 1.46 -14.16 4.65
N TYR A 8 2.37 -14.34 5.57
CA TYR A 8 2.06 -14.60 6.96
C TYR A 8 2.69 -13.51 7.83
N ASN A 9 1.91 -13.06 8.79
CA ASN A 9 2.37 -12.10 9.78
C ASN A 9 2.00 -12.69 11.15
N ASN A 10 2.99 -12.91 11.99
CA ASN A 10 2.75 -13.21 13.40
C ASN A 10 2.77 -11.88 14.14
N ARG A 11 1.63 -11.48 14.70
CA ARG A 11 1.47 -10.21 15.40
C ARG A 11 1.58 -10.43 16.91
N VAL A 12 1.92 -9.36 17.62
CA VAL A 12 1.76 -9.29 19.05
C VAL A 12 0.28 -9.48 19.40
N GLU A 13 -0.03 -10.44 20.26
CA GLU A 13 -1.36 -10.65 20.80
C GLU A 13 -1.52 -9.89 22.12
N LEU A 14 -2.59 -9.12 22.23
CA LEU A 14 -2.91 -8.36 23.43
C LEU A 14 -4.14 -8.95 24.11
N ASN A 15 -4.13 -8.99 25.45
CA ASN A 15 -5.33 -9.27 26.23
C ASN A 15 -6.25 -8.02 26.33
N ASP A 16 -7.38 -8.16 27.02
CA ASP A 16 -8.35 -7.07 27.23
C ASP A 16 -7.75 -5.87 28.01
N GLU A 17 -6.66 -6.09 28.74
CA GLU A 17 -5.90 -5.07 29.50
C GLU A 17 -4.75 -4.47 28.68
N ARG A 18 -4.66 -4.79 27.37
CA ARG A 18 -3.60 -4.40 26.44
C ARG A 18 -2.19 -4.88 26.80
N GLN A 19 -2.08 -5.98 27.53
CA GLN A 19 -0.81 -6.61 27.86
C GLN A 19 -0.46 -7.64 26.78
N ILE A 20 0.82 -7.73 26.42
CA ILE A 20 1.33 -8.74 25.48
C ILE A 20 1.21 -10.12 26.12
N ILE A 21 0.54 -11.04 25.44
CA ILE A 21 0.26 -12.40 25.93
C ILE A 21 0.99 -13.50 25.18
N ASN A 22 1.62 -13.20 24.05
CA ASN A 22 2.47 -14.13 23.31
C ASN A 22 3.94 -13.83 23.55
N ASP A 23 4.72 -14.86 23.91
CA ASP A 23 6.17 -14.75 24.11
C ASP A 23 6.96 -14.86 22.78
N ASP A 24 6.28 -15.14 21.67
CA ASP A 24 6.92 -15.32 20.38
C ASP A 24 7.21 -13.96 19.76
N LYS A 25 8.45 -13.81 19.26
CA LYS A 25 8.80 -12.61 18.48
C LYS A 25 7.95 -12.57 17.21
N PRO A 26 7.40 -11.40 16.87
CA PRO A 26 6.69 -11.24 15.62
C PRO A 26 7.57 -11.62 14.43
N GLU A 27 7.03 -12.43 13.55
CA GLU A 27 7.70 -12.88 12.33
C GLU A 27 6.81 -12.57 11.14
N ALA A 28 7.41 -12.13 10.04
CA ALA A 28 6.70 -11.95 8.78
C ALA A 28 7.47 -12.62 7.65
N GLY A 29 6.74 -13.07 6.66
CA GLY A 29 7.31 -13.66 5.46
C GLY A 29 6.25 -13.96 4.42
N ILE A 30 6.69 -14.53 3.31
CA ILE A 30 5.79 -15.02 2.27
C ILE A 30 5.88 -16.54 2.18
N PHE A 31 4.80 -17.13 1.69
CA PHE A 31 4.78 -18.52 1.25
C PHE A 31 4.33 -18.59 -0.21
N VAL A 32 4.83 -19.62 -0.89
CA VAL A 32 4.44 -19.95 -2.26
C VAL A 32 4.07 -21.43 -2.30
N ILE A 33 2.88 -21.75 -2.78
CA ILE A 33 2.42 -23.12 -2.98
C ILE A 33 2.39 -23.38 -4.48
N ASP A 34 3.21 -24.30 -4.93
CA ASP A 34 3.18 -24.82 -6.30
C ASP A 34 2.03 -25.83 -6.40
N LEU A 35 1.01 -25.51 -7.16
CA LEU A 35 -0.17 -26.36 -7.35
C LEU A 35 0.07 -27.56 -8.27
N ASP A 36 1.14 -27.56 -9.05
CA ASP A 36 1.46 -28.66 -9.96
C ASP A 36 2.13 -29.84 -9.23
N ASN A 37 2.92 -29.56 -8.18
CA ASN A 37 3.63 -30.57 -7.40
C ASN A 37 3.33 -30.55 -5.90
N TYR A 38 2.49 -29.62 -5.45
CA TYR A 38 2.11 -29.40 -4.02
C TYR A 38 3.29 -29.08 -3.11
N LYS A 39 4.39 -28.55 -3.67
CA LYS A 39 5.52 -28.08 -2.86
C LYS A 39 5.22 -26.72 -2.27
N VAL A 40 5.58 -26.56 -0.99
CA VAL A 40 5.49 -25.28 -0.29
C VAL A 40 6.90 -24.71 -0.15
N TYR A 41 7.07 -23.49 -0.57
CA TYR A 41 8.27 -22.69 -0.40
C TYR A 41 8.00 -21.56 0.58
N MET A 42 9.00 -21.19 1.34
CA MET A 42 8.88 -20.08 2.31
C MET A 42 10.10 -19.18 2.20
N SER A 43 9.87 -17.88 2.22
CA SER A 43 10.95 -16.90 2.33
C SER A 43 11.65 -17.02 3.67
N ASP A 44 12.85 -16.44 3.76
CA ASP A 44 13.46 -16.18 5.06
C ASP A 44 12.53 -15.32 5.88
N LYS A 45 12.47 -15.62 7.18
CA LYS A 45 11.66 -14.86 8.12
C LYS A 45 12.30 -13.48 8.35
N ILE A 46 11.49 -12.45 8.24
CA ILE A 46 11.87 -11.13 8.70
C ILE A 46 11.57 -11.09 10.18
N THR A 47 12.61 -11.24 11.00
CA THR A 47 12.53 -11.13 12.44
C THR A 47 12.81 -9.68 12.82
N SER A 48 11.81 -8.96 13.18
CA SER A 48 11.89 -7.76 13.98
C SER A 48 10.60 -7.64 14.75
N GLU A 49 10.63 -6.83 15.75
CA GLU A 49 9.65 -6.69 16.79
C GLU A 49 8.22 -6.52 16.30
N GLN A 50 7.99 -5.88 15.16
CA GLN A 50 6.76 -6.03 14.37
C GLN A 50 7.07 -5.85 12.88
N ALA A 51 7.01 -6.93 12.12
CA ALA A 51 7.09 -6.88 10.67
C ALA A 51 5.73 -7.20 10.05
N ASN A 52 5.32 -6.41 9.08
CA ASN A 52 4.13 -6.68 8.28
C ASN A 52 4.51 -6.69 6.81
N ILE A 53 3.98 -7.67 6.07
CA ILE A 53 4.00 -7.66 4.62
C ILE A 53 2.83 -6.78 4.16
N THR A 54 3.10 -5.80 3.34
CA THR A 54 2.10 -4.82 2.90
C THR A 54 1.63 -5.04 1.48
N ASP A 55 2.54 -5.44 0.57
CA ASP A 55 2.20 -5.78 -0.81
C ASP A 55 3.01 -7.00 -1.29
N ILE A 56 2.45 -7.70 -2.28
CA ILE A 56 3.08 -8.84 -2.95
C ILE A 56 2.87 -8.70 -4.45
N TYR A 57 3.93 -8.90 -5.22
CA TYR A 57 3.91 -8.94 -6.67
C TYR A 57 4.73 -10.14 -7.17
N TYR A 58 4.20 -10.85 -8.17
CA TYR A 58 4.88 -12.02 -8.75
C TYR A 58 5.21 -11.77 -10.21
N GLU A 59 6.43 -12.02 -10.60
CA GLU A 59 6.91 -11.95 -11.98
C GLU A 59 8.06 -12.93 -12.20
N ASP A 60 8.00 -13.68 -13.31
CA ASP A 60 9.10 -14.54 -13.84
C ASP A 60 9.82 -15.43 -12.83
N GLY A 61 9.06 -16.05 -11.92
CA GLY A 61 9.61 -16.98 -10.93
C GLY A 61 10.12 -16.33 -9.65
N ALA A 62 10.03 -15.02 -9.56
CA ALA A 62 10.35 -14.26 -8.36
C ALA A 62 9.10 -13.62 -7.72
N VAL A 63 9.08 -13.56 -6.41
CA VAL A 63 8.07 -12.85 -5.62
C VAL A 63 8.72 -11.62 -5.01
N TYR A 64 8.23 -10.45 -5.38
CA TYR A 64 8.58 -9.18 -4.77
C TYR A 64 7.58 -8.88 -3.67
N TYR A 65 8.04 -8.38 -2.54
CA TYR A 65 7.15 -7.99 -1.46
C TYR A 65 7.70 -6.82 -0.68
N SER A 66 6.79 -5.98 -0.19
CA SER A 66 7.12 -4.85 0.66
C SER A 66 6.80 -5.15 2.11
N THR A 67 7.59 -4.55 3.00
CA THR A 67 7.44 -4.71 4.44
C THR A 67 7.43 -3.38 5.12
N VAL A 68 6.74 -3.32 6.26
CA VAL A 68 6.92 -2.28 7.26
C VAL A 68 7.33 -2.93 8.57
N ARG A 69 8.32 -2.36 9.24
CA ARG A 69 8.84 -2.81 10.54
C ARG A 69 8.83 -1.66 11.53
N PHE A 70 8.45 -1.95 12.75
CA PHE A 70 8.51 -1.03 13.86
C PHE A 70 9.44 -1.60 14.93
N GLY A 71 10.16 -0.73 15.62
CA GLY A 71 10.93 -1.12 16.81
C GLY A 71 10.05 -1.45 18.01
N ASP A 72 10.61 -2.13 19.02
CA ASP A 72 9.93 -2.46 20.28
C ASP A 72 9.38 -1.19 20.95
N ASP A 73 10.16 -0.12 20.96
CA ASP A 73 9.78 1.16 21.56
C ASP A 73 8.49 1.74 20.95
N VAL A 74 8.31 1.58 19.63
CA VAL A 74 7.07 2.01 18.93
C VAL A 74 5.90 1.18 19.38
N THR A 75 6.10 -0.13 19.49
CA THR A 75 5.06 -1.06 19.92
C THR A 75 4.60 -0.77 21.33
N GLU A 76 5.55 -0.57 22.26
CA GLU A 76 5.25 -0.22 23.65
C GLU A 76 4.46 1.09 23.73
N LEU A 77 4.92 2.14 23.04
CA LEU A 77 4.23 3.42 23.01
C LEU A 77 2.81 3.33 22.47
N MET A 78 2.60 2.61 21.34
CA MET A 78 1.28 2.42 20.76
C MET A 78 0.33 1.60 21.66
N ILE A 79 0.88 0.69 22.46
CA ILE A 79 0.11 -0.06 23.46
C ILE A 79 -0.31 0.85 24.62
N GLU A 80 0.61 1.67 25.15
CA GLU A 80 0.37 2.51 26.31
C GLU A 80 -0.53 3.71 26.01
N GLU A 81 -0.27 4.43 24.93
CA GLU A 81 -0.93 5.70 24.61
C GLU A 81 -2.05 5.58 23.58
N GLY A 82 -2.06 4.47 22.83
CA GLY A 82 -2.96 4.30 21.68
C GLY A 82 -2.50 5.15 20.49
N ALA A 83 -3.39 5.35 19.52
CA ALA A 83 -3.12 6.15 18.31
C ALA A 83 -3.28 7.65 18.62
N THR A 84 -2.34 8.22 19.36
CA THR A 84 -2.22 9.67 19.56
C THR A 84 -1.34 10.29 18.46
N ALA A 85 -1.46 11.60 18.21
CA ALA A 85 -0.63 12.28 17.23
C ALA A 85 0.87 12.17 17.54
N ASP A 86 1.25 12.15 18.83
CA ASP A 86 2.64 11.99 19.25
C ASP A 86 3.14 10.57 19.01
N ALA A 87 2.31 9.54 19.30
CA ALA A 87 2.62 8.14 19.05
C ALA A 87 2.72 7.85 17.54
N GLU A 88 1.84 8.42 16.73
CA GLU A 88 1.90 8.30 15.27
C GLU A 88 3.15 8.96 14.68
N SER A 89 3.54 10.14 15.18
CA SER A 89 4.78 10.81 14.76
C SER A 89 6.02 10.00 15.16
N PHE A 90 6.04 9.47 16.37
CA PHE A 90 7.13 8.61 16.83
C PHE A 90 7.22 7.33 16.01
N ALA A 91 6.07 6.71 15.69
CA ALA A 91 6.02 5.53 14.84
C ALA A 91 6.57 5.82 13.43
N TYR A 92 6.20 6.96 12.84
CA TYR A 92 6.74 7.38 11.55
C TYR A 92 8.26 7.54 11.56
N ASP A 93 8.81 8.18 12.60
CA ASP A 93 10.23 8.42 12.73
C ASP A 93 11.05 7.15 12.99
N ASN A 94 10.40 6.08 13.47
CA ASN A 94 11.06 4.80 13.82
C ASN A 94 10.58 3.62 12.94
N MET A 95 9.88 3.91 11.85
CA MET A 95 9.41 2.93 10.90
C MET A 95 10.45 2.67 9.81
N LEU A 96 10.74 1.40 9.56
CA LEU A 96 11.61 0.98 8.47
C LEU A 96 10.80 0.18 7.43
N ASN A 97 10.81 0.64 6.21
CA ASN A 97 10.16 -0.03 5.08
C ASN A 97 11.20 -0.77 4.26
N GLY A 98 10.85 -1.94 3.76
CA GLY A 98 11.76 -2.74 2.94
C GLY A 98 11.08 -3.27 1.69
N ILE A 99 11.88 -3.47 0.64
CA ILE A 99 11.48 -4.21 -0.55
C ILE A 99 12.40 -5.42 -0.67
N TYR A 100 11.79 -6.58 -0.80
CA TYR A 100 12.47 -7.87 -0.86
C TYR A 100 12.07 -8.63 -2.11
N GLN A 101 12.98 -9.46 -2.56
CA GLN A 101 12.77 -10.43 -3.63
C GLN A 101 12.99 -11.83 -3.08
N TYR A 102 12.06 -12.74 -3.33
CA TYR A 102 12.20 -14.16 -3.09
C TYR A 102 12.25 -14.90 -4.44
N ASP A 103 13.39 -15.49 -4.76
CA ASP A 103 13.56 -16.39 -5.91
C ASP A 103 13.07 -17.78 -5.54
N ILE A 104 12.05 -18.27 -6.27
CA ILE A 104 11.42 -19.56 -5.98
C ILE A 104 12.34 -20.72 -6.34
N ALA A 105 13.14 -20.61 -7.42
CA ALA A 105 14.01 -21.69 -7.88
C ALA A 105 15.22 -21.88 -6.97
N ASP A 106 15.80 -20.77 -6.53
CA ASP A 106 16.96 -20.77 -5.63
C ASP A 106 16.58 -20.83 -4.15
N GLU A 107 15.29 -20.71 -3.83
CA GLU A 107 14.75 -20.63 -2.46
C GLU A 107 15.46 -19.55 -1.63
N LYS A 108 15.72 -18.37 -2.25
CA LYS A 108 16.54 -17.33 -1.67
C LYS A 108 15.83 -16.01 -1.54
N THR A 109 15.87 -15.44 -0.36
CA THR A 109 15.43 -14.07 -0.09
C THR A 109 16.58 -13.08 -0.27
N THR A 110 16.31 -11.96 -0.92
CA THR A 110 17.26 -10.85 -1.10
C THR A 110 16.57 -9.55 -0.70
N CYS A 111 17.15 -8.80 0.23
CA CYS A 111 16.75 -7.42 0.49
C CYS A 111 17.23 -6.53 -0.67
N LEU A 112 16.31 -5.87 -1.36
CA LEU A 112 16.63 -4.99 -2.47
C LEU A 112 16.92 -3.57 -1.97
N THR A 113 16.12 -3.09 -1.01
CA THR A 113 16.32 -1.81 -0.35
C THR A 113 15.59 -1.75 0.99
N GLU A 114 16.09 -0.91 1.89
CA GLU A 114 15.40 -0.49 3.10
C GLU A 114 15.35 1.04 3.11
N ILE A 115 14.20 1.60 3.45
CA ILE A 115 13.92 3.03 3.36
C ILE A 115 13.18 3.44 4.64
N ASP A 116 13.69 4.45 5.30
CA ASP A 116 13.12 5.08 6.48
C ASP A 116 12.36 6.39 6.12
N HIS A 117 11.60 6.91 7.05
CA HIS A 117 10.88 8.20 6.92
C HIS A 117 10.05 8.32 5.63
N ILE A 118 9.35 7.25 5.27
CA ILE A 118 8.46 7.24 4.09
C ILE A 118 7.05 6.81 4.45
N ASN A 119 6.12 7.23 3.61
CA ASN A 119 4.71 6.85 3.70
C ASN A 119 4.29 6.06 2.47
N ASN A 120 3.25 5.24 2.65
CA ASN A 120 2.49 4.65 1.57
C ASN A 120 3.33 3.88 0.54
N LEU A 121 4.33 3.11 1.01
CA LEU A 121 5.06 2.21 0.12
C LEU A 121 4.11 1.19 -0.51
N ARG A 122 4.08 1.15 -1.84
CA ARG A 122 3.27 0.22 -2.64
C ARG A 122 4.13 -0.43 -3.71
N LEU A 123 3.94 -1.72 -3.92
CA LEU A 123 4.50 -2.41 -5.07
C LEU A 123 3.49 -2.36 -6.23
N LEU A 124 3.86 -1.67 -7.29
CA LEU A 124 3.03 -1.53 -8.49
C LEU A 124 3.83 -2.02 -9.70
N ASP A 125 3.41 -3.13 -10.31
CA ASP A 125 4.12 -3.82 -11.40
C ASP A 125 5.61 -4.11 -11.08
N GLY A 126 5.87 -4.55 -9.84
CA GLY A 126 7.20 -4.90 -9.39
C GLY A 126 8.03 -3.77 -8.78
N ASP A 127 7.75 -2.53 -9.11
CA ASP A 127 8.47 -1.36 -8.59
C ASP A 127 7.86 -0.81 -7.30
N GLY A 128 8.71 -0.24 -6.43
CA GLY A 128 8.29 0.38 -5.18
C GLY A 128 7.97 1.86 -5.34
N TYR A 129 6.72 2.26 -5.12
CA TYR A 129 6.27 3.65 -5.14
C TYR A 129 5.99 4.13 -3.72
N TYR A 130 6.51 5.30 -3.35
CA TYR A 130 6.35 5.85 -2.01
C TYR A 130 6.40 7.37 -1.97
N SER A 131 5.98 7.96 -0.86
CA SER A 131 6.11 9.37 -0.58
C SER A 131 6.96 9.61 0.68
N SER A 132 7.63 10.74 0.73
CA SER A 132 8.33 11.27 1.90
C SER A 132 8.09 12.77 1.99
N LYS A 133 8.65 13.43 2.99
CA LYS A 133 8.64 14.90 3.08
C LYS A 133 9.29 15.61 1.87
N ASP A 134 10.16 14.90 1.14
CA ASP A 134 10.89 15.45 -0.03
C ASP A 134 10.17 15.20 -1.36
N GLY A 135 8.99 14.55 -1.34
CA GLY A 135 8.16 14.30 -2.52
C GLY A 135 7.82 12.84 -2.75
N TYR A 136 7.57 12.50 -4.00
CA TYR A 136 7.18 11.16 -4.45
C TYR A 136 8.32 10.49 -5.21
N PHE A 137 8.47 9.19 -5.00
CA PHE A 137 9.58 8.42 -5.52
C PHE A 137 9.14 7.08 -6.10
N VAL A 138 9.94 6.57 -7.02
CA VAL A 138 9.88 5.18 -7.47
C VAL A 138 11.25 4.54 -7.28
N PHE A 139 11.25 3.36 -6.68
CA PHE A 139 12.39 2.45 -6.62
C PHE A 139 12.18 1.38 -7.70
N ASP A 140 13.03 1.39 -8.70
CA ASP A 140 13.08 0.40 -9.76
C ASP A 140 13.79 -0.85 -9.23
N THR A 141 13.09 -1.98 -9.18
CA THR A 141 13.62 -3.21 -8.57
C THR A 141 14.67 -3.91 -9.44
N GLU A 142 14.66 -3.71 -10.75
CA GLU A 142 15.64 -4.28 -11.68
C GLU A 142 16.97 -3.53 -11.59
N SER A 143 16.95 -2.21 -11.76
CA SER A 143 18.16 -1.37 -11.69
C SER A 143 18.62 -1.09 -10.27
N ARG A 144 17.75 -1.28 -9.26
CA ARG A 144 17.95 -0.94 -7.84
C ARG A 144 18.24 0.56 -7.62
N GLN A 145 17.61 1.39 -8.41
CA GLN A 145 17.77 2.84 -8.33
C GLN A 145 16.47 3.53 -7.93
N THR A 146 16.61 4.58 -7.15
CA THR A 146 15.49 5.45 -6.79
C THR A 146 15.46 6.66 -7.70
N ARG A 147 14.28 7.02 -8.18
CA ARG A 147 14.02 8.23 -8.95
C ARG A 147 12.87 9.02 -8.35
N GLN A 148 13.03 10.34 -8.27
CA GLN A 148 11.93 11.22 -7.88
C GLN A 148 10.92 11.33 -9.02
N LEU A 149 9.64 11.26 -8.67
CA LEU A 149 8.52 11.47 -9.59
C LEU A 149 8.20 12.97 -9.69
N PRO A 150 7.85 13.49 -10.87
CA PRO A 150 7.50 14.89 -11.06
C PRO A 150 6.07 15.18 -10.60
N ILE A 151 5.78 14.88 -9.36
CA ILE A 151 4.49 15.16 -8.69
C ILE A 151 4.69 16.40 -7.83
N ASP A 152 4.01 17.49 -8.21
CA ASP A 152 3.99 18.72 -7.45
C ASP A 152 3.00 18.59 -6.26
N ALA A 153 3.57 18.32 -5.10
CA ALA A 153 2.84 18.15 -3.86
C ALA A 153 3.09 19.29 -2.84
N ASP A 154 3.66 20.41 -3.28
CA ASP A 154 3.93 21.54 -2.40
C ASP A 154 2.60 22.09 -1.81
N GLY A 155 2.51 22.10 -0.48
CA GLY A 155 1.29 22.48 0.24
C GLY A 155 0.10 21.53 0.05
N LYS A 156 0.35 20.29 -0.39
CA LYS A 156 -0.69 19.29 -0.64
C LYS A 156 -0.40 17.98 0.09
N THR A 157 -1.47 17.31 0.48
CA THR A 157 -1.43 15.99 1.11
C THR A 157 -1.95 14.92 0.15
N GLN A 158 -1.32 13.76 0.11
CA GLN A 158 -1.78 12.63 -0.67
C GLN A 158 -3.13 12.13 -0.14
N TYR A 159 -4.09 11.99 -1.05
CA TYR A 159 -5.41 11.42 -0.78
C TYR A 159 -5.48 9.99 -1.33
N GLY A 160 -5.35 9.02 -0.44
CA GLY A 160 -5.33 7.61 -0.80
C GLY A 160 -4.01 7.14 -1.45
N PRO A 161 -3.85 5.83 -1.69
CA PRO A 161 -2.64 5.25 -2.23
C PRO A 161 -2.48 5.50 -3.72
N LEU A 162 -1.22 5.50 -4.19
CA LEU A 162 -0.90 5.48 -5.62
C LEU A 162 -1.41 4.19 -6.27
N LYS A 163 -1.86 4.27 -7.52
CA LYS A 163 -2.29 3.12 -8.33
C LYS A 163 -1.69 3.19 -9.72
N LYS A 164 -1.40 2.04 -10.30
CA LYS A 164 -0.84 1.94 -11.66
C LYS A 164 -1.79 1.15 -12.57
N SER A 165 -1.91 1.57 -13.81
CA SER A 165 -2.60 0.82 -14.86
C SER A 165 -1.93 1.06 -16.20
N GLY A 166 -1.28 0.05 -16.74
CA GLY A 166 -0.40 0.19 -17.89
C GLY A 166 0.69 1.23 -17.62
N ASP A 167 0.89 2.15 -18.53
CA ASP A 167 1.91 3.20 -18.42
C ASP A 167 1.51 4.37 -17.50
N PHE A 168 0.31 4.37 -16.95
CA PHE A 168 -0.21 5.49 -16.15
C PHE A 168 -0.14 5.20 -14.65
N LEU A 169 0.38 6.18 -13.90
CA LEU A 169 0.27 6.25 -12.45
C LEU A 169 -0.86 7.21 -12.09
N TYR A 170 -1.81 6.77 -11.28
CA TYR A 170 -2.95 7.54 -10.79
C TYR A 170 -2.72 7.93 -9.34
N TYR A 171 -3.04 9.17 -9.02
CA TYR A 171 -2.90 9.70 -7.67
C TYR A 171 -3.88 10.84 -7.43
N ALA A 172 -4.14 11.15 -6.17
CA ALA A 172 -4.97 12.27 -5.78
C ALA A 172 -4.30 13.09 -4.69
N LEU A 173 -4.48 14.39 -4.74
CA LEU A 173 -3.94 15.34 -3.79
C LEU A 173 -5.07 16.22 -3.25
N SER A 174 -5.00 16.51 -1.95
CA SER A 174 -5.83 17.50 -1.26
C SER A 174 -4.95 18.66 -0.84
N GLU A 175 -5.35 19.89 -1.10
CA GLU A 175 -4.66 21.08 -0.60
C GLU A 175 -4.94 21.27 0.88
N GLU A 176 -3.94 21.72 1.62
CA GLU A 176 -4.10 22.05 3.04
C GLU A 176 -5.16 23.16 3.20
N ASN A 177 -6.14 22.92 4.05
CA ASN A 177 -7.31 23.81 4.26
C ASN A 177 -8.26 23.97 3.05
N SER A 178 -8.24 23.04 2.10
CA SER A 178 -9.20 22.98 1.00
C SER A 178 -10.20 21.84 1.21
N ASP A 179 -11.45 22.09 0.86
CA ASP A 179 -12.49 21.06 0.80
C ASP A 179 -12.50 20.34 -0.56
N GLU A 180 -11.37 20.34 -1.28
CA GLU A 180 -11.26 19.76 -2.61
C GLU A 180 -10.14 18.71 -2.69
N VAL A 181 -10.42 17.64 -3.43
CA VAL A 181 -9.45 16.60 -3.83
C VAL A 181 -9.32 16.64 -5.34
N THR A 182 -8.10 16.76 -5.83
CA THR A 182 -7.79 16.74 -7.26
C THR A 182 -7.15 15.42 -7.63
N TYR A 183 -7.69 14.77 -8.66
CA TYR A 183 -7.21 13.49 -9.20
C TYR A 183 -6.36 13.74 -10.44
N TYR A 184 -5.26 13.02 -10.52
CA TYR A 184 -4.27 13.14 -11.59
C TYR A 184 -3.92 11.77 -12.17
N ARG A 185 -3.38 11.80 -13.38
CA ARG A 185 -2.55 10.72 -13.91
C ARG A 185 -1.19 11.24 -14.36
N LEU A 186 -0.17 10.42 -14.18
CA LEU A 186 1.20 10.69 -14.59
C LEU A 186 1.61 9.67 -15.66
N LYS A 187 2.16 10.16 -16.77
CA LYS A 187 2.81 9.36 -17.82
C LYS A 187 3.96 10.16 -18.43
N ASP A 188 5.08 9.51 -18.70
CA ASP A 188 6.26 10.14 -19.34
C ASP A 188 6.65 11.46 -18.66
N ASP A 189 6.68 11.46 -17.33
CA ASP A 189 6.97 12.61 -16.46
C ASP A 189 6.02 13.83 -16.66
N LYS A 190 4.81 13.57 -17.17
CA LYS A 190 3.79 14.61 -17.33
C LYS A 190 2.55 14.25 -16.54
N SER A 191 2.23 15.13 -15.59
CA SER A 191 0.98 15.05 -14.82
C SER A 191 -0.15 15.73 -15.59
N GLU A 192 -1.30 15.05 -15.64
CA GLU A 192 -2.53 15.55 -16.21
C GLU A 192 -3.62 15.53 -15.12
N GLU A 193 -4.26 16.66 -14.91
CA GLU A 193 -5.42 16.75 -14.03
C GLU A 193 -6.62 16.06 -14.69
N LEU A 194 -7.29 15.18 -13.98
CA LEU A 194 -8.44 14.43 -14.45
C LEU A 194 -9.74 15.06 -13.97
N MET A 195 -9.86 15.35 -12.67
CA MET A 195 -11.04 15.93 -12.07
C MET A 195 -10.75 16.53 -10.70
N LYS A 196 -11.68 17.38 -10.23
CA LYS A 196 -11.75 17.90 -8.87
C LYS A 196 -13.08 17.54 -8.25
N LEU A 197 -13.08 17.12 -7.00
CA LEU A 197 -14.27 16.84 -6.22
C LEU A 197 -14.15 17.47 -4.85
N SER A 198 -15.28 17.85 -4.25
CA SER A 198 -15.27 18.18 -2.82
C SER A 198 -14.91 16.95 -1.99
N THR A 199 -14.31 17.14 -0.83
CA THR A 199 -13.92 16.04 0.08
C THR A 199 -15.10 15.14 0.44
N GLU A 200 -16.32 15.70 0.56
CA GLU A 200 -17.56 14.95 0.80
C GLU A 200 -17.90 13.96 -0.35
N LYS A 201 -17.45 14.25 -1.58
CA LYS A 201 -17.69 13.42 -2.78
C LYS A 201 -16.43 12.73 -3.27
N ALA A 202 -15.31 12.94 -2.60
CA ALA A 202 -14.06 12.30 -2.94
C ALA A 202 -14.13 10.80 -2.71
N PHE A 203 -13.38 10.06 -3.50
CA PHE A 203 -13.30 8.60 -3.42
C PHE A 203 -11.85 8.13 -3.39
N GLY A 204 -11.61 7.03 -2.71
CA GLY A 204 -10.34 6.32 -2.80
C GLY A 204 -10.33 5.39 -4.01
N ILE A 205 -9.23 5.34 -4.75
CA ILE A 205 -9.05 4.33 -5.80
C ILE A 205 -8.46 3.09 -5.13
N GLU A 206 -9.26 2.01 -5.07
CA GLU A 206 -8.84 0.74 -4.48
C GLU A 206 -8.03 -0.10 -5.46
N ASN A 207 -8.49 -0.19 -6.70
CA ASN A 207 -7.81 -0.95 -7.73
C ASN A 207 -8.22 -0.47 -9.13
N ILE A 208 -7.33 -0.71 -10.12
CA ILE A 208 -7.63 -0.50 -11.53
C ILE A 208 -7.37 -1.82 -12.25
N CYS A 209 -8.41 -2.37 -12.91
CA CYS A 209 -8.32 -3.60 -13.67
C CYS A 209 -8.91 -3.40 -15.08
N GLY A 210 -8.05 -3.31 -16.07
CA GLY A 210 -8.44 -2.96 -17.45
C GLY A 210 -9.17 -1.61 -17.50
N GLN A 211 -10.42 -1.60 -17.93
CA GLN A 211 -11.26 -0.39 -18.00
C GLN A 211 -12.10 -0.16 -16.75
N SER A 212 -11.94 -0.95 -15.69
CA SER A 212 -12.69 -0.83 -14.45
C SER A 212 -11.84 -0.25 -13.34
N VAL A 213 -12.35 0.80 -12.71
CA VAL A 213 -11.77 1.41 -11.51
C VAL A 213 -12.66 1.08 -10.33
N TYR A 214 -12.11 0.36 -9.36
CA TYR A 214 -12.77 0.04 -8.10
C TYR A 214 -12.48 1.16 -7.13
N VAL A 215 -13.54 1.69 -6.51
CA VAL A 215 -13.46 2.88 -5.65
C VAL A 215 -14.21 2.67 -4.35
N ASN A 216 -13.68 3.21 -3.27
CA ASN A 216 -14.41 3.40 -2.04
C ASN A 216 -14.91 4.86 -1.97
N TYR A 217 -16.11 5.04 -1.47
CA TYR A 217 -16.73 6.37 -1.39
C TYR A 217 -17.81 6.38 -0.32
N THR A 218 -18.18 7.58 0.12
CA THR A 218 -19.35 7.76 0.97
C THR A 218 -20.55 8.03 0.07
N ASP A 219 -21.61 7.24 0.21
CA ASP A 219 -22.81 7.40 -0.58
C ASP A 219 -23.74 8.51 -0.05
N ASP A 220 -24.86 8.75 -0.76
CA ASP A 220 -25.81 9.82 -0.38
C ASP A 220 -26.50 9.59 0.99
N GLU A 221 -26.41 8.38 1.52
CA GLU A 221 -26.92 8.01 2.86
C GLU A 221 -25.84 8.21 3.95
N GLY A 222 -24.63 8.59 3.57
CA GLY A 222 -23.47 8.76 4.46
C GLY A 222 -22.76 7.44 4.80
N GLU A 223 -23.10 6.36 4.10
CA GLU A 223 -22.51 5.04 4.33
C GLU A 223 -21.27 4.82 3.44
N PHE A 224 -20.25 4.17 4.03
CA PHE A 224 -19.07 3.75 3.29
C PHE A 224 -19.43 2.64 2.31
N SER A 225 -19.16 2.84 1.04
CA SER A 225 -19.57 1.94 -0.03
C SER A 225 -18.42 1.65 -0.99
N LEU A 226 -18.41 0.43 -1.52
CA LEU A 226 -17.55 0.03 -2.62
C LEU A 226 -18.29 0.15 -3.95
N GLY A 227 -17.65 0.73 -4.96
CA GLY A 227 -18.23 0.92 -6.27
C GLY A 227 -17.26 0.65 -7.40
N VAL A 228 -17.79 0.66 -8.61
CA VAL A 228 -17.00 0.54 -9.83
C VAL A 228 -17.42 1.61 -10.82
N ILE A 229 -16.43 2.25 -11.44
CA ILE A 229 -16.60 3.20 -12.55
C ILE A 229 -15.76 2.75 -13.74
N SER A 230 -16.08 3.26 -14.93
CA SER A 230 -15.19 3.09 -16.07
C SER A 230 -14.01 4.05 -15.97
N LEU A 231 -12.83 3.59 -16.37
CA LEU A 231 -11.62 4.42 -16.45
C LEU A 231 -11.84 5.67 -17.33
N ASP A 232 -12.63 5.54 -18.40
CA ASP A 232 -13.01 6.67 -19.26
C ASP A 232 -13.90 7.71 -18.57
N ASN A 233 -14.44 7.38 -17.39
CA ASN A 233 -15.28 8.28 -16.61
C ASN A 233 -14.51 9.01 -15.50
N LEU A 234 -13.23 8.67 -15.27
CA LEU A 234 -12.38 9.37 -14.31
C LEU A 234 -12.15 10.86 -14.64
N ASN A 235 -12.42 11.29 -15.86
CA ASN A 235 -12.31 12.67 -16.31
C ASN A 235 -13.67 13.36 -16.52
N LYS A 236 -14.75 12.81 -15.97
CA LYS A 236 -16.10 13.40 -16.09
C LYS A 236 -16.59 13.87 -14.71
N VAL A 237 -17.10 15.08 -14.68
CA VAL A 237 -17.61 15.78 -13.47
C VAL A 237 -18.78 15.05 -12.79
N ASN A 238 -19.44 14.09 -13.44
CA ASN A 238 -20.53 13.31 -12.87
C ASN A 238 -20.01 11.95 -12.41
N PHE A 239 -19.44 11.91 -11.21
CA PHE A 239 -19.10 10.71 -10.52
C PHE A 239 -20.38 10.00 -10.05
N ASN A 240 -20.66 8.85 -10.62
CA ASN A 240 -21.78 8.00 -10.20
C ASN A 240 -21.31 6.53 -10.25
N PRO A 241 -20.68 6.05 -9.18
CA PRO A 241 -20.20 4.68 -9.13
C PRO A 241 -21.38 3.72 -9.05
N ARG A 242 -21.28 2.62 -9.78
CA ARG A 242 -22.21 1.50 -9.61
C ARG A 242 -21.83 0.79 -8.32
N LYS A 243 -22.67 0.88 -7.28
CA LYS A 243 -22.49 0.21 -5.98
C LYS A 243 -22.32 -1.30 -6.20
N LEU A 244 -21.26 -1.85 -5.63
CA LEU A 244 -21.05 -3.30 -5.59
C LEU A 244 -21.78 -3.83 -4.35
N ARG A 245 -22.67 -4.79 -4.53
CA ARG A 245 -23.30 -5.47 -3.40
C ARG A 245 -22.29 -6.47 -2.82
N CYS A 246 -21.86 -6.24 -1.61
CA CYS A 246 -21.19 -7.29 -0.82
C CYS A 246 -22.24 -8.33 -0.41
N TYR A 247 -21.97 -9.61 -0.66
CA TYR A 247 -22.88 -10.74 -0.38
C TYR A 247 -22.93 -11.14 1.11
N ASN A 248 -22.68 -10.23 2.05
CA ASN A 248 -22.63 -10.52 3.48
C ASN A 248 -23.68 -9.76 4.30
N GLU A 249 -24.85 -9.49 3.71
CA GLU A 249 -26.02 -9.07 4.49
C GLU A 249 -27.08 -10.18 4.43
N GLU A 250 -26.95 -11.19 5.28
CA GLU A 250 -28.02 -12.00 5.83
C GLU A 250 -27.85 -12.09 7.35
#